data_0873069811211be0debcf8082ca96208
#
_entry.id   0873069811211be0debcf8082ca96208
#
_cell.length_a   1.000
_cell.length_b   1.000
_cell.length_c   1.000
_cell.angle_alpha   90.00
_cell.angle_beta   90.00
_cell.angle_gamma   90.00
#
_symmetry.space_group_name_H-M   'P 1'
#
loop_
_entity.id
_entity.type
_entity.pdbx_description
1 polymer ?
#
loop_
_entity_poly.entity_id
_entity_poly.type
_entity_poly.pdbx_seq_one_letter_code
_entity_poly.pdbx_strand_id
1 'polypeptide(L)'
;MGGPCYYYEKGVSGRHTERRCPQCTDNFQIIWDGFEFEGMRFYSVEQAFQSLKFPLGSIAQVEILNTLPKPTESDFQYSMRTYHLGQRRPDTPRRDDWERVKVKVMTLLNCAKYASSADMCSDLLDLGRSRILGQQSTWNWTYWNAAIQTLIRDELIKGTKPGDLMHIIDMMEPQEVEALLGENYDFKASSEHFRHWATGTFELADVTHMFDPPPQVKPEESQNYPIYIFGGRLIMADVSDFQSTFERFLPDTVVTMCSKPPSIPDTVYEGKWMHRDFNGHDLHNMEVMGTIVNETILELQQGKTVLIHCLHGQDRTGIIGAALTIAGREECQTESRLRRYMIGARPKKHKYWYGEHGVMHKNGYHRTAWLLALHASVVRNNKTD
;
A
#
# COMPACT_ATOMS: atom_id res chain seq x y z
N MET A 1 1.22 2.37 9.65
CA MET A 1 0.15 2.16 10.65
C MET A 1 -0.36 0.75 10.51
N GLY A 2 -0.50 0.01 11.61
CA GLY A 2 -1.04 -1.33 11.60
C GLY A 2 -2.55 -1.28 11.79
N GLY A 3 -3.31 -1.66 10.76
CA GLY A 3 -4.73 -1.92 10.88
C GLY A 3 -5.00 -3.23 11.61
N PRO A 4 -6.26 -3.70 11.62
CA PRO A 4 -6.64 -4.94 12.27
C PRO A 4 -5.84 -6.14 11.74
N CYS A 5 -5.65 -7.15 12.59
CA CYS A 5 -5.03 -8.40 12.20
C CYS A 5 -6.07 -9.44 11.80
N TYR A 6 -5.60 -10.50 11.15
CA TYR A 6 -6.38 -11.66 10.72
C TYR A 6 -5.66 -12.95 11.13
N TYR A 7 -6.40 -14.03 11.20
CA TYR A 7 -5.85 -15.38 11.33
C TYR A 7 -6.64 -16.34 10.44
N TYR A 8 -6.07 -17.52 10.24
CA TYR A 8 -6.73 -18.57 9.49
C TYR A 8 -7.15 -19.71 10.39
N GLU A 9 -8.42 -20.06 10.28
CA GLU A 9 -9.00 -21.21 10.93
C GLU A 9 -9.12 -22.35 9.92
N LYS A 10 -8.59 -23.54 10.27
CA LYS A 10 -8.73 -24.75 9.47
C LYS A 10 -10.12 -25.34 9.70
N GLY A 11 -11.01 -25.20 8.74
CA GLY A 11 -12.34 -25.80 8.80
C GLY A 11 -12.31 -27.32 8.69
N VAL A 12 -13.44 -27.97 9.06
CA VAL A 12 -13.64 -29.43 9.03
C VAL A 12 -13.39 -30.01 7.62
N SER A 13 -13.62 -29.21 6.57
CA SER A 13 -13.37 -29.59 5.18
C SER A 13 -11.90 -29.49 4.75
N GLY A 14 -10.98 -29.14 5.64
CA GLY A 14 -9.57 -28.88 5.32
C GLY A 14 -9.32 -27.54 4.65
N ARG A 15 -10.35 -26.76 4.34
CA ARG A 15 -10.20 -25.40 3.80
C ARG A 15 -9.88 -24.43 4.90
N HIS A 16 -8.98 -23.49 4.62
CA HIS A 16 -8.68 -22.39 5.52
C HIS A 16 -9.68 -21.26 5.31
N THR A 17 -10.29 -20.80 6.40
CA THR A 17 -11.19 -19.63 6.40
C THR A 17 -10.48 -18.47 7.10
N GLU A 18 -10.42 -17.34 6.44
CA GLU A 18 -9.92 -16.09 7.03
C GLU A 18 -10.90 -15.61 8.13
N ARG A 19 -10.35 -15.27 9.27
CA ARG A 19 -11.06 -14.71 10.41
C ARG A 19 -10.38 -13.41 10.84
N ARG A 20 -11.16 -12.41 11.18
CA ARG A 20 -10.63 -11.20 11.81
C ARG A 20 -10.20 -11.54 13.24
N CYS A 21 -9.01 -11.09 13.62
CA CYS A 21 -8.56 -11.14 15.00
C CYS A 21 -9.45 -10.26 15.89
N PRO A 22 -9.44 -10.47 17.22
CA PRO A 22 -10.09 -9.58 18.17
C PRO A 22 -9.70 -8.12 17.94
N GLN A 23 -10.61 -7.21 18.27
CA GLN A 23 -10.43 -5.78 18.03
C GLN A 23 -9.19 -5.21 18.73
N CYS A 24 -8.77 -5.83 19.84
CA CYS A 24 -7.55 -5.46 20.56
C CYS A 24 -6.28 -5.54 19.70
N THR A 25 -6.27 -6.25 18.57
CA THR A 25 -5.14 -6.27 17.62
C THR A 25 -5.07 -5.06 16.70
N ASP A 26 -6.12 -4.22 16.68
CA ASP A 26 -6.20 -3.00 15.88
C ASP A 26 -5.61 -1.81 16.66
N ASN A 27 -4.63 -1.15 16.07
CA ASN A 27 -4.06 0.07 16.66
C ASN A 27 -5.02 1.27 16.60
N PHE A 28 -6.11 1.13 15.85
CA PHE A 28 -7.15 2.16 15.72
C PHE A 28 -8.24 2.05 16.78
N GLN A 29 -8.31 0.91 17.50
CA GLN A 29 -9.31 0.70 18.53
C GLN A 29 -9.33 1.86 19.55
N ILE A 30 -10.51 2.43 19.81
CA ILE A 30 -10.74 3.38 20.90
C ILE A 30 -10.76 2.59 22.23
N ILE A 31 -9.91 2.98 23.15
CA ILE A 31 -9.87 2.49 24.52
C ILE A 31 -10.51 3.58 25.38
N TRP A 32 -11.78 3.45 25.68
CA TRP A 32 -12.58 4.50 26.30
C TRP A 32 -12.06 4.93 27.69
N ASP A 33 -11.48 4.00 28.46
CA ASP A 33 -10.85 4.31 29.74
C ASP A 33 -9.41 4.83 29.56
N GLY A 34 -8.91 4.79 28.34
CA GLY A 34 -7.53 5.14 28.01
C GLY A 34 -6.50 4.14 28.53
N PHE A 35 -5.27 4.30 28.12
CA PHE A 35 -4.11 3.64 28.69
C PHE A 35 -2.99 4.67 28.92
N GLU A 36 -2.11 4.36 29.86
CA GLU A 36 -1.00 5.25 30.23
C GLU A 36 0.31 4.78 29.63
N PHE A 37 1.08 5.72 29.09
CA PHE A 37 2.44 5.51 28.64
C PHE A 37 3.27 6.78 28.88
N GLU A 38 4.42 6.65 29.54
CA GLU A 38 5.31 7.75 29.91
C GLU A 38 4.59 8.91 30.65
N GLY A 39 3.65 8.57 31.53
CA GLY A 39 2.87 9.56 32.30
C GLY A 39 1.80 10.30 31.49
N MET A 40 1.58 9.93 30.24
CA MET A 40 0.56 10.48 29.35
C MET A 40 -0.56 9.48 29.15
N ARG A 41 -1.82 9.96 29.06
CA ARG A 41 -2.99 9.14 28.78
C ARG A 41 -3.37 9.22 27.33
N PHE A 42 -3.57 8.06 26.70
CA PHE A 42 -3.95 7.89 25.30
C PHE A 42 -5.22 7.04 25.16
N TYR A 43 -5.97 7.27 24.08
CA TYR A 43 -7.23 6.59 23.79
C TYR A 43 -7.15 5.66 22.58
N SER A 44 -6.04 5.62 21.87
CA SER A 44 -5.70 4.59 20.89
C SER A 44 -4.19 4.52 20.72
N VAL A 45 -3.71 3.35 20.26
CA VAL A 45 -2.28 3.19 19.93
C VAL A 45 -1.88 4.15 18.82
N GLU A 46 -2.79 4.39 17.85
CA GLU A 46 -2.54 5.34 16.77
C GLU A 46 -2.36 6.77 17.28
N GLN A 47 -3.20 7.24 18.22
CA GLN A 47 -3.04 8.55 18.84
C GLN A 47 -1.66 8.68 19.51
N ALA A 48 -1.32 7.71 20.34
CA ALA A 48 -0.03 7.70 21.05
C ALA A 48 1.14 7.71 20.06
N PHE A 49 1.10 6.86 19.06
CA PHE A 49 2.13 6.77 18.04
C PHE A 49 2.29 8.07 17.23
N GLN A 50 1.20 8.74 16.89
CA GLN A 50 1.25 10.02 16.19
C GLN A 50 1.79 11.14 17.11
N SER A 51 1.41 11.14 18.37
CA SER A 51 1.90 12.10 19.37
C SER A 51 3.42 11.97 19.59
N LEU A 52 3.91 10.76 19.79
CA LEU A 52 5.32 10.47 20.09
C LEU A 52 6.28 10.66 18.91
N LYS A 53 5.77 10.94 17.71
CA LYS A 53 6.60 11.38 16.57
C LYS A 53 7.30 12.72 16.80
N PHE A 54 6.78 13.53 17.69
CA PHE A 54 7.19 14.89 17.90
C PHE A 54 7.91 15.03 19.23
N PRO A 55 8.77 16.04 19.37
CA PRO A 55 9.41 16.34 20.65
C PRO A 55 8.38 16.57 21.76
N LEU A 56 8.70 16.12 22.97
CA LEU A 56 7.85 16.28 24.15
C LEU A 56 7.53 17.77 24.39
N GLY A 57 6.25 18.08 24.63
CA GLY A 57 5.77 19.45 24.87
C GLY A 57 5.65 20.31 23.60
N SER A 58 5.96 19.78 22.41
CA SER A 58 5.78 20.52 21.17
C SER A 58 4.30 20.75 20.85
N ILE A 59 4.00 21.78 20.05
CA ILE A 59 2.62 22.13 19.67
C ILE A 59 1.90 20.92 19.05
N ALA A 60 2.56 20.22 18.11
CA ALA A 60 1.98 19.05 17.47
C ALA A 60 1.70 17.91 18.45
N GLN A 61 2.63 17.62 19.36
CA GLN A 61 2.45 16.58 20.37
C GLN A 61 1.28 16.90 21.30
N VAL A 62 1.22 18.11 21.83
CA VAL A 62 0.16 18.55 22.76
C VAL A 62 -1.21 18.55 22.08
N GLU A 63 -1.30 18.98 20.83
CA GLU A 63 -2.56 18.97 20.06
C GLU A 63 -3.08 17.55 19.85
N ILE A 64 -2.22 16.62 19.47
CA ILE A 64 -2.59 15.22 19.27
C ILE A 64 -2.99 14.57 20.61
N LEU A 65 -2.22 14.80 21.65
CA LEU A 65 -2.50 14.29 23.00
C LEU A 65 -3.87 14.75 23.51
N ASN A 66 -4.25 16.01 23.27
CA ASN A 66 -5.52 16.59 23.70
C ASN A 66 -6.70 16.24 22.77
N THR A 67 -6.47 15.46 21.73
CA THR A 67 -7.53 15.01 20.81
C THR A 67 -8.28 13.83 21.43
N LEU A 68 -9.41 14.11 22.07
CA LEU A 68 -10.25 13.10 22.71
C LEU A 68 -11.20 12.42 21.73
N PRO A 69 -11.55 11.13 21.91
CA PRO A 69 -12.57 10.47 21.12
C PRO A 69 -13.95 11.04 21.43
N LYS A 70 -14.82 11.11 20.43
CA LYS A 70 -16.22 11.59 20.58
C LYS A 70 -17.14 10.36 20.70
N PRO A 71 -18.24 10.45 21.49
CA PRO A 71 -19.15 9.30 21.72
C PRO A 71 -19.75 8.67 20.45
N THR A 72 -19.87 9.44 19.37
CA THR A 72 -20.43 8.99 18.09
C THR A 72 -19.36 8.64 17.06
N GLU A 73 -18.09 8.73 17.42
CA GLU A 73 -16.98 8.52 16.53
C GLU A 73 -16.58 7.04 16.49
N SER A 74 -16.42 6.47 15.31
CA SER A 74 -15.86 5.12 15.18
C SER A 74 -14.36 5.12 15.41
N ASP A 75 -13.81 3.94 15.73
CA ASP A 75 -12.35 3.74 15.88
C ASP A 75 -11.57 4.30 14.67
N PHE A 76 -12.07 4.02 13.47
CA PHE A 76 -11.45 4.50 12.25
C PHE A 76 -11.49 6.03 12.13
N GLN A 77 -12.63 6.67 12.43
CA GLN A 77 -12.76 8.12 12.34
C GLN A 77 -11.86 8.84 13.35
N TYR A 78 -11.82 8.34 14.59
CA TYR A 78 -10.95 8.88 15.62
C TYR A 78 -9.48 8.78 15.25
N SER A 79 -9.06 7.58 14.86
CA SER A 79 -7.66 7.33 14.53
C SER A 79 -7.22 8.05 13.25
N MET A 80 -8.10 8.19 12.26
CA MET A 80 -7.80 9.00 11.08
C MET A 80 -7.66 10.49 11.41
N ARG A 81 -8.46 11.00 12.35
CA ARG A 81 -8.33 12.38 12.82
C ARG A 81 -6.98 12.62 13.50
N THR A 82 -6.56 11.73 14.40
CA THR A 82 -5.24 11.81 15.06
C THR A 82 -4.10 11.59 14.07
N TYR A 83 -4.26 10.67 13.11
CA TYR A 83 -3.32 10.46 12.03
C TYR A 83 -3.09 11.72 11.19
N HIS A 84 -4.15 12.40 10.77
CA HIS A 84 -4.02 13.62 9.95
C HIS A 84 -3.30 14.73 10.70
N LEU A 85 -3.54 14.89 12.00
CA LEU A 85 -2.81 15.83 12.85
C LEU A 85 -1.30 15.52 12.90
N GLY A 86 -0.92 14.25 12.81
CA GLY A 86 0.48 13.80 12.83
C GLY A 86 1.21 13.81 11.48
N GLN A 87 0.55 14.16 10.35
CA GLN A 87 1.19 14.00 9.02
C GLN A 87 1.81 15.28 8.46
N ARG A 88 1.14 16.41 8.49
CA ARG A 88 1.58 17.65 7.83
C ARG A 88 1.74 18.74 8.87
N ARG A 89 2.92 18.78 9.47
CA ARG A 89 3.24 19.75 10.54
C ARG A 89 4.44 20.60 10.12
N PRO A 90 4.22 21.67 9.32
CA PRO A 90 5.30 22.60 8.99
C PRO A 90 5.77 23.39 10.21
N ASP A 91 4.91 23.51 11.24
CA ASP A 91 5.14 24.22 12.49
C ASP A 91 5.95 23.41 13.52
N THR A 92 6.03 22.11 13.36
CA THR A 92 6.73 21.24 14.32
C THR A 92 7.48 20.13 13.59
N PRO A 93 8.81 20.12 13.57
CA PRO A 93 9.60 19.02 13.00
C PRO A 93 9.37 17.74 13.82
N ARG A 94 9.45 16.60 13.16
CA ARG A 94 9.51 15.30 13.85
C ARG A 94 10.81 15.20 14.63
N ARG A 95 10.84 14.37 15.67
CA ARG A 95 12.07 14.03 16.37
C ARG A 95 13.07 13.35 15.43
N ASP A 96 14.34 13.68 15.54
CA ASP A 96 15.37 13.25 14.59
C ASP A 96 15.58 11.73 14.58
N ASP A 97 15.38 11.07 15.72
CA ASP A 97 15.56 9.63 15.89
C ASP A 97 14.33 8.80 15.50
N TRP A 98 13.23 9.44 15.05
CA TRP A 98 11.93 8.77 14.83
C TRP A 98 12.03 7.52 13.96
N GLU A 99 12.71 7.60 12.83
CA GLU A 99 12.82 6.48 11.91
C GLU A 99 13.52 5.27 12.53
N ARG A 100 14.44 5.49 13.47
CA ARG A 100 15.17 4.46 14.20
C ARG A 100 14.34 3.82 15.31
N VAL A 101 13.50 4.60 16.00
CA VAL A 101 12.82 4.15 17.24
C VAL A 101 11.37 3.73 17.04
N LYS A 102 10.76 4.03 15.89
CA LYS A 102 9.31 3.90 15.66
C LYS A 102 8.76 2.48 15.88
N VAL A 103 9.52 1.43 15.54
CA VAL A 103 9.10 0.04 15.76
C VAL A 103 9.11 -0.30 17.25
N LYS A 104 10.17 0.06 17.96
CA LYS A 104 10.25 -0.08 19.42
C LYS A 104 9.11 0.67 20.11
N VAL A 105 8.86 1.93 19.75
CA VAL A 105 7.74 2.73 20.28
C VAL A 105 6.41 2.05 20.04
N MET A 106 6.13 1.55 18.83
CA MET A 106 4.89 0.85 18.55
C MET A 106 4.74 -0.43 19.40
N THR A 107 5.84 -1.15 19.62
CA THR A 107 5.84 -2.35 20.47
C THR A 107 5.52 -1.99 21.91
N LEU A 108 6.17 -0.98 22.48
CA LEU A 108 5.93 -0.48 23.84
C LEU A 108 4.48 -0.01 24.02
N LEU A 109 3.94 0.74 23.06
CA LEU A 109 2.55 1.21 23.10
C LEU A 109 1.52 0.06 23.08
N ASN A 110 1.78 -1.00 22.31
CA ASN A 110 0.92 -2.17 22.35
C ASN A 110 1.05 -2.92 23.69
N CYS A 111 2.26 -3.06 24.25
CA CYS A 111 2.42 -3.61 25.60
C CYS A 111 1.66 -2.80 26.65
N ALA A 112 1.75 -1.46 26.61
CA ALA A 112 1.02 -0.58 27.53
C ALA A 112 -0.50 -0.72 27.39
N LYS A 113 -1.01 -0.82 26.13
CA LYS A 113 -2.42 -1.09 25.86
C LYS A 113 -2.88 -2.41 26.52
N TYR A 114 -2.16 -3.50 26.32
CA TYR A 114 -2.53 -4.79 26.90
C TYR A 114 -2.35 -4.79 28.44
N ALA A 115 -1.38 -4.09 28.96
CA ALA A 115 -1.22 -3.93 30.41
C ALA A 115 -2.41 -3.21 31.07
N SER A 116 -3.15 -2.39 30.31
CA SER A 116 -4.31 -1.63 30.80
C SER A 116 -5.61 -2.47 30.90
N SER A 117 -5.67 -3.64 30.28
CA SER A 117 -6.91 -4.42 30.21
C SER A 117 -6.67 -5.94 30.18
N ALA A 118 -7.13 -6.61 31.24
CA ALA A 118 -7.11 -8.08 31.32
C ALA A 118 -7.99 -8.73 30.23
N ASP A 119 -9.10 -8.10 29.85
CA ASP A 119 -10.00 -8.61 28.81
C ASP A 119 -9.31 -8.63 27.44
N MET A 120 -8.55 -7.58 27.10
CA MET A 120 -7.77 -7.55 25.85
C MET A 120 -6.70 -8.64 25.84
N CYS A 121 -6.07 -8.93 26.98
CA CYS A 121 -5.12 -10.06 27.10
C CYS A 121 -5.83 -11.39 26.88
N SER A 122 -7.03 -11.58 27.46
CA SER A 122 -7.84 -12.77 27.26
C SER A 122 -8.23 -12.96 25.80
N ASP A 123 -8.73 -11.90 25.16
CA ASP A 123 -9.09 -11.92 23.73
C ASP A 123 -7.90 -12.30 22.85
N LEU A 124 -6.70 -11.81 23.17
CA LEU A 124 -5.48 -12.14 22.42
C LEU A 124 -5.05 -13.60 22.63
N LEU A 125 -5.22 -14.12 23.85
CA LEU A 125 -4.93 -15.50 24.21
C LEU A 125 -5.90 -16.49 23.54
N ASP A 126 -7.15 -16.11 23.29
CA ASP A 126 -8.16 -16.93 22.62
C ASP A 126 -7.76 -17.30 21.18
N LEU A 127 -6.85 -16.55 20.58
CA LEU A 127 -6.23 -16.91 19.29
C LEU A 127 -5.36 -18.17 19.40
N GLY A 128 -5.00 -18.59 20.60
CA GLY A 128 -4.12 -19.73 20.84
C GLY A 128 -2.80 -19.57 20.07
N ARG A 129 -2.44 -20.60 19.33
CA ARG A 129 -1.24 -20.58 18.46
C ARG A 129 -1.56 -20.28 17.00
N SER A 130 -2.75 -19.76 16.71
CA SER A 130 -3.10 -19.35 15.35
C SER A 130 -2.12 -18.30 14.84
N ARG A 131 -1.80 -18.39 13.56
CA ARG A 131 -0.91 -17.42 12.95
C ARG A 131 -1.62 -16.09 12.76
N ILE A 132 -1.09 -15.04 13.35
CA ILE A 132 -1.58 -13.67 13.20
C ILE A 132 -0.98 -13.07 11.95
N LEU A 133 -1.82 -12.41 11.15
CA LEU A 133 -1.45 -11.75 9.90
C LEU A 133 -1.94 -10.31 9.94
N GLY A 134 -1.11 -9.36 9.56
CA GLY A 134 -1.50 -7.96 9.51
C GLY A 134 -2.35 -7.66 8.28
N GLN A 135 -3.36 -6.81 8.43
CA GLN A 135 -4.04 -6.23 7.30
C GLN A 135 -3.08 -5.35 6.50
N GLN A 136 -3.25 -5.35 5.19
CA GLN A 136 -2.45 -4.49 4.31
C GLN A 136 -2.54 -3.02 4.74
N SER A 137 -1.39 -2.45 5.04
CA SER A 137 -1.21 -1.10 5.55
C SER A 137 -0.10 -0.37 4.78
N THR A 138 0.25 0.83 5.22
CA THR A 138 1.44 1.50 4.70
C THR A 138 2.67 0.68 5.03
N TRP A 139 3.61 0.69 4.12
CA TRP A 139 4.91 0.00 4.09
C TRP A 139 5.38 -0.60 5.43
N ASN A 140 5.75 -1.86 5.48
CA ASN A 140 6.20 -2.66 6.65
C ASN A 140 5.23 -2.76 7.85
N TRP A 141 4.31 -1.80 8.05
CA TRP A 141 3.40 -1.85 9.20
C TRP A 141 2.43 -3.02 9.18
N THR A 142 2.11 -3.55 8.00
CA THR A 142 1.40 -4.82 7.86
C THR A 142 2.09 -5.94 8.64
N TYR A 143 3.41 -6.06 8.49
CA TYR A 143 4.22 -7.10 9.13
C TYR A 143 4.53 -6.76 10.57
N TRP A 144 4.96 -5.53 10.84
CA TRP A 144 5.30 -5.12 12.19
C TRP A 144 4.13 -5.25 13.14
N ASN A 145 2.90 -4.87 12.73
CA ASN A 145 1.75 -5.04 13.60
C ASN A 145 1.50 -6.53 13.93
N ALA A 146 1.51 -7.39 12.92
CA ALA A 146 1.33 -8.82 13.14
C ALA A 146 2.45 -9.43 14.01
N ALA A 147 3.71 -9.03 13.79
CA ALA A 147 4.85 -9.49 14.59
C ALA A 147 4.72 -9.05 16.05
N ILE A 148 4.34 -7.80 16.30
CA ILE A 148 4.10 -7.26 17.64
C ILE A 148 2.98 -8.01 18.34
N GLN A 149 1.83 -8.22 17.68
CA GLN A 149 0.72 -8.96 18.27
C GLN A 149 1.10 -10.42 18.57
N THR A 150 1.89 -11.04 17.67
CA THR A 150 2.40 -12.40 17.88
C THR A 150 3.33 -12.47 19.08
N LEU A 151 4.31 -11.56 19.18
CA LEU A 151 5.23 -11.51 20.32
C LEU A 151 4.47 -11.38 21.64
N ILE A 152 3.56 -10.41 21.74
CA ILE A 152 2.80 -10.17 22.99
C ILE A 152 1.97 -11.40 23.36
N ARG A 153 1.27 -12.01 22.39
CA ARG A 153 0.50 -13.22 22.61
C ARG A 153 1.38 -14.37 23.12
N ASP A 154 2.51 -14.60 22.47
CA ASP A 154 3.38 -15.73 22.79
C ASP A 154 4.06 -15.56 24.15
N GLU A 155 4.35 -14.32 24.54
CA GLU A 155 4.82 -14.00 25.90
C GLU A 155 3.70 -14.19 26.94
N LEU A 156 2.46 -13.78 26.65
CA LEU A 156 1.30 -14.07 27.49
C LEU A 156 1.08 -15.58 27.69
N ILE A 157 1.24 -16.39 26.64
CA ILE A 157 1.16 -17.86 26.73
C ILE A 157 2.25 -18.43 27.66
N LYS A 158 3.44 -17.82 27.68
CA LYS A 158 4.53 -18.18 28.63
C LYS A 158 4.30 -17.69 30.05
N GLY A 159 3.28 -16.85 30.28
CA GLY A 159 2.96 -16.25 31.58
C GLY A 159 3.63 -14.91 31.84
N THR A 160 4.31 -14.32 30.85
CA THR A 160 4.89 -12.98 30.95
C THR A 160 3.78 -11.94 30.90
N LYS A 161 3.71 -11.03 31.88
CA LYS A 161 2.73 -9.93 31.87
C LYS A 161 3.14 -8.87 30.85
N PRO A 162 2.17 -8.17 30.21
CA PRO A 162 2.52 -7.10 29.24
C PRO A 162 3.36 -5.98 29.82
N GLY A 163 3.18 -5.64 31.11
CA GLY A 163 4.00 -4.65 31.81
C GLY A 163 5.45 -5.10 31.99
N ASP A 164 5.69 -6.38 32.27
CA ASP A 164 7.03 -6.95 32.40
C ASP A 164 7.71 -7.01 31.01
N LEU A 165 6.96 -7.41 29.98
CA LEU A 165 7.44 -7.39 28.59
C LEU A 165 7.79 -5.97 28.17
N MET A 166 6.95 -4.98 28.50
CA MET A 166 7.21 -3.57 28.20
C MET A 166 8.54 -3.13 28.81
N HIS A 167 8.82 -3.51 30.07
CA HIS A 167 10.09 -3.18 30.72
C HIS A 167 11.28 -3.84 30.00
N ILE A 168 11.16 -5.10 29.57
CA ILE A 168 12.21 -5.79 28.82
C ILE A 168 12.48 -5.07 27.48
N ILE A 169 11.43 -4.73 26.73
CA ILE A 169 11.54 -4.02 25.45
C ILE A 169 12.13 -2.63 25.64
N ASP A 170 11.81 -1.94 26.73
CA ASP A 170 12.33 -0.61 27.01
C ASP A 170 13.85 -0.61 27.24
N MET A 171 14.39 -1.66 27.81
CA MET A 171 15.83 -1.83 28.05
C MET A 171 16.62 -2.21 26.78
N MET A 172 15.96 -2.63 25.72
CA MET A 172 16.60 -3.06 24.47
C MET A 172 16.90 -1.87 23.55
N GLU A 173 17.96 -1.97 22.76
CA GLU A 173 18.17 -1.04 21.64
C GLU A 173 17.11 -1.26 20.54
N PRO A 174 16.76 -0.23 19.75
CA PRO A 174 15.73 -0.37 18.70
C PRO A 174 15.97 -1.50 17.71
N GLN A 175 17.23 -1.73 17.32
CA GLN A 175 17.60 -2.81 16.40
C GLN A 175 17.44 -4.20 17.03
N GLU A 176 17.63 -4.33 18.33
CA GLU A 176 17.40 -5.58 19.07
C GLU A 176 15.92 -5.91 19.12
N VAL A 177 15.05 -4.90 19.26
CA VAL A 177 13.59 -5.09 19.22
C VAL A 177 13.15 -5.57 17.83
N GLU A 178 13.67 -4.97 16.76
CA GLU A 178 13.39 -5.41 15.40
C GLU A 178 13.86 -6.85 15.15
N ALA A 179 15.04 -7.22 15.65
CA ALA A 179 15.56 -8.58 15.56
C ALA A 179 14.68 -9.57 16.35
N LEU A 180 14.30 -9.23 17.58
CA LEU A 180 13.39 -10.04 18.41
C LEU A 180 12.03 -10.29 17.72
N LEU A 181 11.46 -9.27 17.12
CA LEU A 181 10.22 -9.39 16.34
C LEU A 181 10.43 -10.28 15.12
N GLY A 182 11.57 -10.17 14.43
CA GLY A 182 11.93 -10.98 13.28
C GLY A 182 12.14 -12.45 13.62
N GLU A 183 12.70 -12.76 14.78
CA GLU A 183 12.91 -14.14 15.26
C GLU A 183 11.59 -14.82 15.65
N ASN A 184 10.65 -14.07 16.21
CA ASN A 184 9.37 -14.58 16.68
C ASN A 184 8.27 -14.58 15.60
N TYR A 185 8.49 -13.95 14.47
CA TYR A 185 7.52 -13.85 13.39
C TYR A 185 8.08 -14.31 12.05
N ASP A 186 7.51 -15.37 11.52
CA ASP A 186 7.90 -15.90 10.22
C ASP A 186 7.42 -15.00 9.08
N PHE A 187 8.22 -13.99 8.75
CA PHE A 187 7.99 -13.08 7.63
C PHE A 187 7.90 -13.81 6.29
N LYS A 188 8.69 -14.88 6.12
CA LYS A 188 8.71 -15.68 4.89
C LYS A 188 7.39 -16.39 4.69
N ALA A 189 6.92 -17.12 5.70
CA ALA A 189 5.66 -17.81 5.61
C ALA A 189 4.47 -16.83 5.60
N SER A 190 4.58 -15.61 6.16
CA SER A 190 3.58 -14.55 6.00
C SER A 190 3.53 -14.02 4.58
N SER A 191 4.67 -13.86 3.92
CA SER A 191 4.71 -13.47 2.52
C SER A 191 4.19 -14.59 1.60
N GLU A 192 4.45 -15.86 1.91
CA GLU A 192 3.88 -17.03 1.22
C GLU A 192 2.37 -17.12 1.39
N HIS A 193 1.87 -16.71 2.54
CA HIS A 193 0.44 -16.65 2.80
C HIS A 193 -0.24 -15.54 1.97
N PHE A 194 0.35 -14.36 1.88
CA PHE A 194 -0.09 -13.32 0.95
C PHE A 194 0.01 -13.77 -0.53
N ARG A 195 0.91 -14.71 -0.87
CA ARG A 195 0.95 -15.36 -2.18
C ARG A 195 -0.27 -16.24 -2.43
N HIS A 196 -0.66 -17.09 -1.49
CA HIS A 196 -1.84 -17.95 -1.62
C HIS A 196 -3.12 -17.15 -1.71
N TRP A 197 -3.16 -16.00 -1.10
CA TRP A 197 -4.30 -15.09 -1.16
C TRP A 197 -4.35 -14.29 -2.47
N ALA A 198 -3.20 -14.06 -3.07
CA ALA A 198 -3.05 -13.35 -4.34
C ALA A 198 -2.82 -14.30 -5.54
N THR A 199 -3.27 -15.61 -5.44
CA THR A 199 -3.04 -16.62 -6.47
C THR A 199 -1.57 -16.92 -6.81
N GLY A 200 -0.84 -17.50 -5.85
CA GLY A 200 0.04 -18.64 -6.09
C GLY A 200 1.17 -18.61 -7.10
N THR A 201 1.82 -17.49 -7.44
CA THR A 201 3.13 -17.58 -8.11
C THR A 201 3.95 -16.31 -7.92
N PHE A 202 4.70 -16.21 -6.82
CA PHE A 202 5.77 -15.24 -6.67
C PHE A 202 7.07 -15.92 -6.34
N GLU A 203 8.15 -15.60 -7.05
CA GLU A 203 9.48 -15.98 -6.66
C GLU A 203 9.99 -15.09 -5.52
N LEU A 204 10.80 -15.66 -4.63
CA LEU A 204 11.30 -15.03 -3.39
C LEU A 204 12.05 -13.71 -3.62
N ALA A 205 12.59 -13.52 -4.84
CA ALA A 205 13.30 -12.32 -5.26
C ALA A 205 12.41 -11.05 -5.27
N ASP A 206 11.10 -11.20 -5.53
CA ASP A 206 10.17 -10.06 -5.54
C ASP A 206 9.79 -9.56 -4.15
N VAL A 207 10.02 -10.37 -3.12
CA VAL A 207 9.64 -10.04 -1.74
C VAL A 207 10.74 -9.27 -1.01
N THR A 208 12.00 -9.51 -1.34
CA THR A 208 13.13 -8.75 -0.78
C THR A 208 13.06 -7.28 -1.14
N HIS A 209 12.57 -6.94 -2.34
CA HIS A 209 12.30 -5.54 -2.72
C HIS A 209 11.15 -4.89 -1.93
N MET A 210 10.35 -5.66 -1.21
CA MET A 210 9.34 -5.12 -0.29
C MET A 210 9.94 -4.66 1.04
N PHE A 211 11.12 -5.16 1.40
CA PHE A 211 11.81 -4.85 2.66
C PHE A 211 12.93 -3.81 2.48
N ASP A 212 13.46 -3.69 1.27
CA ASP A 212 14.31 -2.55 0.96
C ASP A 212 13.46 -1.27 0.99
N PRO A 213 13.93 -0.20 1.66
CA PRO A 213 13.37 1.10 1.40
C PRO A 213 13.41 1.25 -0.13
N PRO A 214 12.34 1.78 -0.77
CA PRO A 214 12.42 2.09 -2.18
C PRO A 214 13.73 2.84 -2.34
N PRO A 215 14.61 2.41 -3.26
CA PRO A 215 15.90 3.04 -3.39
C PRO A 215 15.64 4.53 -3.32
N GLN A 216 16.35 5.24 -2.43
CA GLN A 216 16.27 6.69 -2.32
C GLN A 216 16.98 7.32 -3.54
N VAL A 217 16.81 6.69 -4.68
CA VAL A 217 16.90 7.36 -5.95
C VAL A 217 15.72 8.32 -5.88
N LYS A 218 16.00 9.58 -5.56
CA LYS A 218 15.08 10.65 -5.95
C LYS A 218 14.85 10.37 -7.41
N PRO A 219 13.66 9.84 -7.82
CA PRO A 219 13.43 9.64 -9.23
C PRO A 219 13.63 11.03 -9.79
N GLU A 220 14.50 11.17 -10.80
CA GLU A 220 14.57 12.44 -11.50
C GLU A 220 13.13 12.71 -11.89
N GLU A 221 12.51 13.72 -11.30
CA GLU A 221 11.05 13.96 -11.37
C GLU A 221 10.57 14.13 -12.82
N SER A 222 11.54 14.28 -13.74
CA SER A 222 11.32 14.44 -15.17
C SER A 222 11.22 13.16 -15.98
N GLN A 223 11.56 11.98 -15.44
CA GLN A 223 11.68 10.75 -16.23
C GLN A 223 10.47 9.82 -16.08
N ASN A 224 10.09 9.15 -17.18
CA ASN A 224 9.16 8.05 -17.20
C ASN A 224 9.92 6.73 -17.08
N TYR A 225 9.30 5.71 -16.44
CA TYR A 225 9.89 4.39 -16.23
C TYR A 225 8.97 3.29 -16.77
N PRO A 226 9.51 2.19 -17.29
CA PRO A 226 8.68 1.11 -17.81
C PRO A 226 8.04 0.29 -16.69
N ILE A 227 6.82 -0.19 -16.94
CA ILE A 227 6.17 -1.25 -16.18
C ILE A 227 6.29 -2.55 -16.99
N TYR A 228 6.89 -3.57 -16.39
CA TYR A 228 7.03 -4.89 -17.04
C TYR A 228 5.79 -5.72 -16.77
N ILE A 229 5.00 -5.99 -17.82
CA ILE A 229 3.75 -6.75 -17.77
C ILE A 229 3.59 -7.59 -19.05
N PHE A 230 2.96 -8.76 -18.93
CA PHE A 230 2.70 -9.67 -20.05
C PHE A 230 3.95 -10.09 -20.86
N GLY A 231 5.14 -10.01 -20.30
CA GLY A 231 6.39 -10.27 -21.02
C GLY A 231 6.95 -9.07 -21.78
N GLY A 232 6.21 -7.97 -21.88
CA GLY A 232 6.61 -6.73 -22.56
C GLY A 232 6.88 -5.58 -21.59
N ARG A 233 7.08 -4.39 -22.15
CA ARG A 233 7.33 -3.13 -21.42
C ARG A 233 6.26 -2.11 -21.75
N LEU A 234 5.49 -1.68 -20.74
CA LEU A 234 4.55 -0.59 -20.86
C LEU A 234 5.18 0.73 -20.41
N ILE A 235 5.12 1.76 -21.21
CA ILE A 235 5.61 3.10 -20.92
C ILE A 235 4.47 4.09 -21.09
N MET A 236 4.39 5.07 -20.20
CA MET A 236 3.36 6.10 -20.22
C MET A 236 3.97 7.49 -20.42
N ALA A 237 3.39 8.28 -21.30
CA ALA A 237 3.85 9.64 -21.58
C ALA A 237 2.69 10.65 -21.67
N ASP A 238 3.01 11.92 -21.76
CA ASP A 238 2.16 12.98 -22.30
C ASP A 238 2.84 13.66 -23.48
N VAL A 239 2.14 14.57 -24.14
CA VAL A 239 2.69 15.27 -25.32
C VAL A 239 3.98 16.02 -24.97
N SER A 240 4.12 16.54 -23.74
CA SER A 240 5.29 17.35 -23.35
C SER A 240 6.56 16.53 -23.13
N ASP A 241 6.44 15.26 -22.78
CA ASP A 241 7.58 14.36 -22.57
C ASP A 241 7.63 13.19 -23.58
N PHE A 242 6.74 13.20 -24.56
CA PHE A 242 6.64 12.16 -25.56
C PHE A 242 7.97 11.97 -26.30
N GLN A 243 8.53 13.05 -26.84
CA GLN A 243 9.74 13.00 -27.65
C GLN A 243 10.92 12.37 -26.88
N SER A 244 11.22 12.87 -25.70
CA SER A 244 12.32 12.36 -24.86
C SER A 244 12.08 10.92 -24.40
N THR A 245 10.83 10.57 -24.15
CA THR A 245 10.43 9.21 -23.77
C THR A 245 10.54 8.27 -24.96
N PHE A 246 10.10 8.69 -26.13
CA PHE A 246 10.20 7.93 -27.39
C PHE A 246 11.66 7.63 -27.75
N GLU A 247 12.52 8.65 -27.77
CA GLU A 247 13.95 8.51 -28.08
C GLU A 247 14.67 7.60 -27.09
N ARG A 248 14.29 7.67 -25.82
CA ARG A 248 14.90 6.85 -24.76
C ARG A 248 14.55 5.37 -24.86
N PHE A 249 13.32 5.03 -25.18
CA PHE A 249 12.81 3.67 -25.10
C PHE A 249 12.65 2.96 -26.43
N LEU A 250 12.63 3.71 -27.53
CA LEU A 250 12.45 3.21 -28.91
C LEU A 250 11.29 2.18 -28.96
N PRO A 251 10.04 2.58 -28.71
CA PRO A 251 8.93 1.65 -28.58
C PRO A 251 8.62 0.94 -29.89
N ASP A 252 8.27 -0.35 -29.82
CA ASP A 252 7.79 -1.13 -30.97
C ASP A 252 6.38 -0.73 -31.38
N THR A 253 5.59 -0.24 -30.42
CA THR A 253 4.21 0.19 -30.64
C THR A 253 3.92 1.48 -29.87
N VAL A 254 3.31 2.44 -30.56
CA VAL A 254 2.81 3.70 -29.96
C VAL A 254 1.30 3.72 -30.00
N VAL A 255 0.66 3.97 -28.85
CA VAL A 255 -0.79 4.14 -28.70
C VAL A 255 -1.10 5.59 -28.38
N THR A 256 -1.65 6.30 -29.35
CA THR A 256 -2.08 7.69 -29.23
C THR A 256 -3.56 7.80 -28.92
N MET A 257 -3.89 8.40 -27.79
CA MET A 257 -5.25 8.56 -27.29
C MET A 257 -5.68 10.07 -27.28
N CYS A 258 -5.27 10.81 -28.28
CA CYS A 258 -5.66 12.21 -28.44
C CYS A 258 -5.73 12.59 -29.92
N SER A 259 -6.50 13.64 -30.23
CA SER A 259 -6.78 14.08 -31.61
C SER A 259 -5.56 14.61 -32.37
N LYS A 260 -4.53 15.06 -31.65
CA LYS A 260 -3.28 15.52 -32.26
C LYS A 260 -2.13 14.62 -31.80
N PRO A 261 -1.71 13.66 -32.62
CA PRO A 261 -0.50 12.93 -32.35
C PRO A 261 0.69 13.89 -32.29
N PRO A 262 1.67 13.67 -31.41
CA PRO A 262 2.90 14.45 -31.43
C PRO A 262 3.61 14.25 -32.76
N SER A 263 4.30 15.28 -33.24
CA SER A 263 5.17 15.15 -34.39
C SER A 263 6.29 14.17 -34.04
N ILE A 264 6.39 13.07 -34.79
CA ILE A 264 7.60 12.26 -34.74
C ILE A 264 8.66 13.00 -35.57
N PRO A 265 9.94 13.04 -35.12
CA PRO A 265 11.01 13.50 -35.98
C PRO A 265 11.00 12.71 -37.29
N ASP A 266 11.49 13.32 -38.38
CA ASP A 266 11.56 12.78 -39.72
C ASP A 266 12.37 11.46 -39.87
N THR A 267 12.74 10.83 -38.77
CA THR A 267 13.27 9.47 -38.71
C THR A 267 12.13 8.51 -38.92
N VAL A 268 12.21 7.68 -39.93
CA VAL A 268 11.22 6.65 -40.27
C VAL A 268 10.99 5.75 -39.05
N TYR A 269 9.86 5.93 -38.35
CA TYR A 269 9.43 5.02 -37.32
C TYR A 269 8.85 3.77 -37.96
N GLU A 270 9.56 2.67 -37.88
CA GLU A 270 9.16 1.38 -38.44
C GLU A 270 8.17 0.62 -37.56
N GLY A 271 7.91 1.11 -36.35
CA GLY A 271 7.00 0.47 -35.40
C GLY A 271 5.51 0.67 -35.72
N LYS A 272 4.67 -0.02 -34.99
CA LYS A 272 3.21 0.07 -35.13
C LYS A 272 2.67 1.32 -34.45
N TRP A 273 1.85 2.09 -35.16
CA TRP A 273 1.14 3.24 -34.61
C TRP A 273 -0.36 2.94 -34.51
N MET A 274 -0.89 3.00 -33.29
CA MET A 274 -2.31 2.83 -32.99
C MET A 274 -2.90 4.18 -32.56
N HIS A 275 -3.71 4.79 -33.40
CA HIS A 275 -4.40 6.03 -33.09
C HIS A 275 -5.83 5.73 -32.67
N ARG A 276 -6.20 6.07 -31.43
CA ARG A 276 -7.51 5.82 -30.80
C ARG A 276 -7.94 7.05 -30.01
N ASP A 277 -8.39 8.09 -30.74
CA ASP A 277 -8.89 9.30 -30.06
C ASP A 277 -10.25 9.04 -29.40
N PHE A 278 -10.34 9.37 -28.13
CA PHE A 278 -11.60 9.39 -27.38
C PHE A 278 -11.56 10.47 -26.29
N ASN A 279 -12.74 10.95 -25.88
CA ASN A 279 -12.83 11.93 -24.81
C ASN A 279 -12.61 11.25 -23.44
N GLY A 280 -11.52 11.62 -22.75
CA GLY A 280 -11.18 11.06 -21.43
C GLY A 280 -12.17 11.42 -20.31
N HIS A 281 -13.09 12.36 -20.55
CA HIS A 281 -14.18 12.67 -19.64
C HIS A 281 -15.44 11.84 -19.92
N ASP A 282 -15.50 11.17 -21.07
CA ASP A 282 -16.59 10.28 -21.43
C ASP A 282 -16.31 8.86 -20.92
N LEU A 283 -16.64 8.63 -19.65
CA LEU A 283 -16.52 7.31 -19.03
C LEU A 283 -17.51 6.27 -19.58
N HIS A 284 -18.42 6.67 -20.48
CA HIS A 284 -19.35 5.76 -21.16
C HIS A 284 -18.70 5.05 -22.35
N ASN A 285 -17.49 5.44 -22.73
CA ASN A 285 -16.79 4.86 -23.87
C ASN A 285 -15.96 3.61 -23.48
N MET A 286 -16.56 2.75 -22.67
CA MET A 286 -15.94 1.52 -22.15
C MET A 286 -15.53 0.56 -23.29
N GLU A 287 -16.27 0.54 -24.39
CA GLU A 287 -15.99 -0.32 -25.55
C GLU A 287 -14.66 0.08 -26.21
N VAL A 288 -14.49 1.39 -26.49
CA VAL A 288 -13.24 1.91 -27.08
C VAL A 288 -12.06 1.70 -26.15
N MET A 289 -12.22 2.01 -24.87
CA MET A 289 -11.16 1.78 -23.88
C MET A 289 -10.82 0.30 -23.72
N GLY A 290 -11.81 -0.58 -23.71
CA GLY A 290 -11.62 -2.04 -23.67
C GLY A 290 -10.88 -2.56 -24.90
N THR A 291 -11.18 -2.03 -26.08
CA THR A 291 -10.45 -2.34 -27.32
C THR A 291 -8.98 -1.93 -27.21
N ILE A 292 -8.70 -0.72 -26.74
CA ILE A 292 -7.32 -0.24 -26.55
C ILE A 292 -6.56 -1.14 -25.57
N VAL A 293 -7.18 -1.48 -24.44
CA VAL A 293 -6.55 -2.37 -23.43
C VAL A 293 -6.23 -3.73 -24.05
N ASN A 294 -7.18 -4.36 -24.76
CA ASN A 294 -6.99 -5.67 -25.37
C ASN A 294 -5.92 -5.65 -26.47
N GLU A 295 -5.95 -4.67 -27.37
CA GLU A 295 -4.94 -4.52 -28.42
C GLU A 295 -3.54 -4.28 -27.83
N THR A 296 -3.44 -3.47 -26.77
CA THR A 296 -2.17 -3.22 -26.07
C THR A 296 -1.65 -4.46 -25.39
N ILE A 297 -2.52 -5.27 -24.76
CA ILE A 297 -2.12 -6.55 -24.16
C ILE A 297 -1.52 -7.49 -25.21
N LEU A 298 -2.12 -7.58 -26.41
CA LEU A 298 -1.61 -8.44 -27.48
C LEU A 298 -0.20 -8.03 -27.92
N GLU A 299 0.09 -6.75 -27.99
CA GLU A 299 1.45 -6.26 -28.31
C GLU A 299 2.44 -6.59 -27.18
N LEU A 300 2.04 -6.36 -25.91
CA LEU A 300 2.86 -6.67 -24.75
C LEU A 300 3.16 -8.18 -24.63
N GLN A 301 2.19 -9.05 -24.94
CA GLN A 301 2.37 -10.51 -24.94
C GLN A 301 3.38 -11.00 -25.99
N GLN A 302 3.67 -10.20 -27.01
CA GLN A 302 4.74 -10.45 -27.99
C GLN A 302 6.12 -9.98 -27.49
N GLY A 303 6.25 -9.56 -26.23
CA GLY A 303 7.47 -9.05 -25.66
C GLY A 303 7.83 -7.62 -26.05
N LYS A 304 6.90 -6.91 -26.70
CA LYS A 304 7.15 -5.58 -27.25
C LYS A 304 7.18 -4.49 -26.19
N THR A 305 7.85 -3.39 -26.53
CA THR A 305 7.78 -2.12 -25.80
C THR A 305 6.63 -1.29 -26.36
N VAL A 306 5.64 -1.01 -25.52
CA VAL A 306 4.46 -0.22 -25.89
C VAL A 306 4.47 1.11 -25.15
N LEU A 307 4.42 2.21 -25.90
CA LEU A 307 4.28 3.56 -25.37
C LEU A 307 2.84 4.03 -25.53
N ILE A 308 2.16 4.28 -24.42
CA ILE A 308 0.81 4.88 -24.43
C ILE A 308 0.89 6.35 -24.02
N HIS A 309 0.14 7.20 -24.70
CA HIS A 309 0.09 8.61 -24.34
C HIS A 309 -1.24 9.28 -24.70
N CYS A 310 -1.51 10.42 -24.04
CA CYS A 310 -2.58 11.34 -24.39
C CYS A 310 -2.08 12.79 -24.23
N LEU A 311 -2.94 13.78 -24.39
CA LEU A 311 -2.53 15.19 -24.38
C LEU A 311 -1.78 15.58 -23.08
N HIS A 312 -2.32 15.24 -21.91
CA HIS A 312 -1.75 15.59 -20.60
C HIS A 312 -1.17 14.40 -19.82
N GLY A 313 -1.28 13.18 -20.37
CA GLY A 313 -0.85 11.97 -19.69
C GLY A 313 -1.56 11.72 -18.34
N GLN A 314 -2.75 12.29 -18.17
CA GLN A 314 -3.49 12.30 -16.91
C GLN A 314 -4.66 11.31 -16.96
N ASP A 315 -5.77 11.67 -17.59
CA ASP A 315 -6.99 10.89 -17.54
C ASP A 315 -6.89 9.59 -18.36
N ARG A 316 -6.83 9.70 -19.68
CA ARG A 316 -6.80 8.55 -20.61
C ARG A 316 -5.60 7.64 -20.39
N THR A 317 -4.40 8.22 -20.34
CA THR A 317 -3.16 7.46 -20.06
C THR A 317 -3.19 6.85 -18.67
N GLY A 318 -3.72 7.57 -17.67
CA GLY A 318 -3.85 7.08 -16.30
C GLY A 318 -4.80 5.90 -16.19
N ILE A 319 -5.98 5.97 -16.79
CA ILE A 319 -6.99 4.90 -16.75
C ILE A 319 -6.50 3.66 -17.50
N ILE A 320 -6.04 3.82 -18.73
CA ILE A 320 -5.56 2.69 -19.55
C ILE A 320 -4.30 2.07 -18.93
N GLY A 321 -3.33 2.87 -18.50
CA GLY A 321 -2.14 2.37 -17.82
C GLY A 321 -2.45 1.62 -16.53
N ALA A 322 -3.41 2.13 -15.74
CA ALA A 322 -3.89 1.44 -14.55
C ALA A 322 -4.58 0.11 -14.90
N ALA A 323 -5.46 0.09 -15.89
CA ALA A 323 -6.14 -1.13 -16.34
C ALA A 323 -5.17 -2.20 -16.83
N LEU A 324 -4.18 -1.83 -17.64
CA LEU A 324 -3.13 -2.72 -18.11
C LEU A 324 -2.26 -3.26 -16.96
N THR A 325 -1.94 -2.41 -15.99
CA THR A 325 -1.16 -2.80 -14.82
C THR A 325 -1.93 -3.77 -13.93
N ILE A 326 -3.22 -3.53 -13.68
CA ILE A 326 -4.10 -4.46 -12.95
C ILE A 326 -4.21 -5.80 -13.68
N ALA A 327 -4.42 -5.76 -15.00
CA ALA A 327 -4.59 -6.96 -15.80
C ALA A 327 -3.31 -7.80 -15.97
N GLY A 328 -2.14 -7.15 -15.94
CA GLY A 328 -0.84 -7.78 -16.13
C GLY A 328 -0.10 -8.15 -14.86
N ARG A 329 -0.57 -7.62 -13.72
CA ARG A 329 0.02 -7.87 -12.41
C ARG A 329 -1.07 -8.15 -11.38
N GLU A 330 -1.18 -9.42 -11.01
CA GLU A 330 -2.19 -9.86 -10.03
C GLU A 330 -2.06 -9.13 -8.68
N GLU A 331 -0.84 -8.78 -8.27
CA GLU A 331 -0.59 -7.99 -7.08
C GLU A 331 -1.17 -6.57 -7.15
N CYS A 332 -1.44 -6.04 -8.33
CA CYS A 332 -2.00 -4.70 -8.54
C CYS A 332 -3.54 -4.64 -8.45
N GLN A 333 -4.21 -5.72 -8.09
CA GLN A 333 -5.65 -5.71 -7.83
C GLN A 333 -6.03 -4.85 -6.61
N THR A 334 -5.08 -4.56 -5.73
CA THR A 334 -5.29 -3.60 -4.64
C THR A 334 -4.81 -2.22 -5.05
N GLU A 335 -5.58 -1.19 -4.63
CA GLU A 335 -5.26 0.20 -4.94
C GLU A 335 -3.85 0.62 -4.48
N SER A 336 -3.42 0.22 -3.31
CA SER A 336 -2.13 0.60 -2.76
C SER A 336 -0.95 0.09 -3.60
N ARG A 337 -1.08 -1.11 -4.16
CA ARG A 337 -0.06 -1.69 -5.05
C ARG A 337 -0.10 -1.06 -6.44
N LEU A 338 -1.30 -0.92 -7.01
CA LEU A 338 -1.48 -0.19 -8.27
C LEU A 338 -0.88 1.21 -8.18
N ARG A 339 -1.20 1.95 -7.11
CA ARG A 339 -0.65 3.27 -6.85
C ARG A 339 0.88 3.30 -6.89
N ARG A 340 1.54 2.32 -6.27
CA ARG A 340 3.00 2.22 -6.25
C ARG A 340 3.58 2.08 -7.65
N TYR A 341 3.02 1.18 -8.48
CA TYR A 341 3.47 1.00 -9.86
C TYR A 341 3.24 2.24 -10.71
N MET A 342 2.07 2.84 -10.62
CA MET A 342 1.73 4.05 -11.38
C MET A 342 2.61 5.24 -11.00
N ILE A 343 2.91 5.42 -9.70
CA ILE A 343 3.83 6.45 -9.21
C ILE A 343 5.25 6.16 -9.70
N GLY A 344 5.71 4.92 -9.60
CA GLY A 344 7.04 4.51 -10.07
C GLY A 344 7.21 4.74 -11.57
N ALA A 345 6.18 4.45 -12.36
CA ALA A 345 6.22 4.65 -13.81
C ALA A 345 6.22 6.13 -14.22
N ARG A 346 5.52 6.99 -13.48
CA ARG A 346 5.44 8.45 -13.77
C ARG A 346 5.44 9.29 -12.48
N PRO A 347 6.59 9.49 -11.84
CA PRO A 347 6.69 10.20 -10.57
C PRO A 347 6.08 11.61 -10.58
N LYS A 348 6.26 12.35 -11.69
CA LYS A 348 5.71 13.71 -11.83
C LYS A 348 4.17 13.78 -11.84
N LYS A 349 3.47 12.67 -12.11
CA LYS A 349 1.99 12.63 -12.16
C LYS A 349 1.35 12.09 -10.88
N HIS A 350 2.14 11.63 -9.89
CA HIS A 350 1.60 10.98 -8.69
C HIS A 350 0.60 11.87 -7.90
N LYS A 351 0.90 13.16 -7.78
CA LYS A 351 0.01 14.12 -7.07
C LYS A 351 -1.34 14.25 -7.77
N TYR A 352 -1.34 14.21 -9.09
CA TYR A 352 -2.55 14.31 -9.88
C TYR A 352 -3.39 13.03 -9.77
N TRP A 353 -2.77 11.85 -9.87
CA TRP A 353 -3.50 10.59 -9.82
C TRP A 353 -3.97 10.23 -8.41
N TYR A 354 -3.10 10.36 -7.43
CA TYR A 354 -3.27 9.82 -6.08
C TYR A 354 -3.01 10.83 -4.95
N GLY A 355 -2.94 12.13 -5.25
CA GLY A 355 -2.88 13.17 -4.25
C GLY A 355 -4.20 13.31 -3.48
N GLU A 356 -4.28 14.25 -2.56
CA GLU A 356 -5.46 14.50 -1.71
C GLU A 356 -6.75 14.75 -2.52
N HIS A 357 -6.60 15.27 -3.75
CA HIS A 357 -7.68 15.47 -4.71
C HIS A 357 -7.47 14.65 -5.99
N GLY A 358 -6.80 13.50 -5.85
CA GLY A 358 -6.40 12.69 -7.00
C GLY A 358 -7.60 12.18 -7.80
N VAL A 359 -7.49 12.30 -9.13
CA VAL A 359 -8.58 11.98 -10.06
C VAL A 359 -8.95 10.50 -10.08
N MET A 360 -8.03 9.60 -9.69
CA MET A 360 -8.30 8.17 -9.65
C MET A 360 -9.47 7.83 -8.71
N HIS A 361 -9.59 8.56 -7.59
CA HIS A 361 -10.71 8.40 -6.67
C HIS A 361 -11.87 9.32 -7.01
N LYS A 362 -11.59 10.62 -7.08
CA LYS A 362 -12.62 11.66 -7.20
C LYS A 362 -13.51 11.47 -8.43
N ASN A 363 -12.92 11.02 -9.55
CA ASN A 363 -13.63 10.82 -10.81
C ASN A 363 -14.00 9.34 -11.06
N GLY A 364 -13.80 8.45 -10.10
CA GLY A 364 -14.11 7.03 -10.26
C GLY A 364 -13.18 6.27 -11.23
N TYR A 365 -12.07 6.85 -11.65
CA TYR A 365 -11.16 6.27 -12.64
C TYR A 365 -10.56 4.95 -12.20
N HIS A 366 -10.32 4.78 -10.89
CA HIS A 366 -9.87 3.51 -10.35
C HIS A 366 -10.87 2.37 -10.61
N ARG A 367 -12.17 2.62 -10.38
CA ARG A 367 -13.25 1.66 -10.69
C ARG A 367 -13.31 1.34 -12.18
N THR A 368 -13.20 2.37 -13.03
CA THR A 368 -13.17 2.21 -14.48
C THR A 368 -11.99 1.35 -14.93
N ALA A 369 -10.79 1.60 -14.43
CA ALA A 369 -9.60 0.82 -14.71
C ALA A 369 -9.76 -0.65 -14.28
N TRP A 370 -10.36 -0.89 -13.13
CA TRP A 370 -10.63 -2.24 -12.63
C TRP A 370 -11.63 -2.99 -13.50
N LEU A 371 -12.72 -2.35 -13.91
CA LEU A 371 -13.71 -2.95 -14.82
C LEU A 371 -13.10 -3.29 -16.20
N LEU A 372 -12.26 -2.42 -16.74
CA LEU A 372 -11.55 -2.67 -17.99
C LEU A 372 -10.59 -3.87 -17.87
N ALA A 373 -9.85 -3.96 -16.76
CA ALA A 373 -8.96 -5.09 -16.52
C ALA A 373 -9.71 -6.41 -16.38
N LEU A 374 -10.86 -6.39 -15.70
CA LEU A 374 -11.73 -7.57 -15.57
C LEU A 374 -12.27 -8.00 -16.93
N HIS A 375 -12.76 -7.07 -17.74
CA HIS A 375 -13.22 -7.35 -19.11
C HIS A 375 -12.11 -7.97 -19.98
N ALA A 376 -10.90 -7.44 -19.91
CA ALA A 376 -9.75 -7.98 -20.62
C ALA A 376 -9.39 -9.41 -20.18
N SER A 377 -9.58 -9.76 -18.91
CA SER A 377 -9.35 -11.11 -18.40
C SER A 377 -10.38 -12.13 -18.95
N VAL A 378 -11.64 -11.72 -19.04
CA VAL A 378 -12.72 -12.56 -19.61
C VAL A 378 -12.48 -12.83 -21.09
N VAL A 379 -12.10 -11.81 -21.87
CA VAL A 379 -11.82 -11.97 -23.30
C VAL A 379 -10.63 -12.91 -23.55
N ARG A 380 -9.63 -12.92 -22.67
CA ARG A 380 -8.48 -13.84 -22.78
C ARG A 380 -8.89 -15.29 -22.53
N ASN A 381 -9.66 -15.54 -21.47
CA ASN A 381 -10.08 -16.90 -21.12
C ASN A 381 -10.99 -17.54 -22.17
N ASN A 382 -11.78 -16.73 -22.89
CA ASN A 382 -12.65 -17.22 -23.96
C ASN A 382 -11.92 -17.50 -25.29
N LYS A 383 -10.64 -17.15 -25.44
CA LYS A 383 -9.83 -17.43 -26.64
C LYS A 383 -8.92 -18.64 -26.48
N THR A 384 -8.90 -19.28 -25.33
CA THR A 384 -8.12 -20.50 -25.03
C THR A 384 -8.94 -21.79 -25.16
N ASP A 385 -10.25 -21.70 -25.51
CA ASP A 385 -11.14 -22.78 -25.87
C ASP A 385 -11.34 -22.76 -27.40
#